data_132752e592d8c34f65a3b831eb59182f
#
_entry.id   132752e592d8c34f65a3b831eb59182f
#
_cell.length_a   1.000
_cell.length_b   1.000
_cell.length_c   1.000
_cell.angle_alpha   90.00
_cell.angle_beta   90.00
_cell.angle_gamma   90.00
#
_symmetry.space_group_name_H-M   'P 1'
#
loop_
_entity.id
_entity.type
_entity.pdbx_description
1 polymer ?
#
loop_
_entity_poly.entity_id
_entity_poly.type
_entity_poly.pdbx_seq_one_letter_code
_entity_poly.pdbx_strand_id
1 'polypeptide(L)'
;PKGVALSHANLLANIRAWSRAIEVRAEDVCVSWLPLYHDMGLIGTWLGSLYNGNPLVLMSPLDFLSRPANWLRAIHRYRGTLSAAPNFAFELVVRHTAEADLAGLDLSTWRLAANGAEPVDADTLARFARVFAPYGLQAGSVMPVYGLAECAVGLCVPPPGRGVVVDR
;
A
#
# COMPACT_ATOMS: atom_id res chain seq x y z
N PRO A 1 3.63 -24.33 8.69
CA PRO A 1 2.71 -23.19 8.64
C PRO A 1 1.63 -23.37 9.70
N LYS A 2 1.26 -22.30 10.41
CA LYS A 2 0.13 -22.32 11.35
C LYS A 2 -1.11 -21.88 10.60
N GLY A 3 -2.23 -22.61 10.77
CA GLY A 3 -3.53 -22.20 10.28
C GLY A 3 -4.11 -21.09 11.16
N VAL A 4 -4.78 -20.11 10.56
CA VAL A 4 -5.53 -19.06 11.26
C VAL A 4 -6.99 -19.21 10.90
N ALA A 5 -7.84 -19.48 11.89
CA ALA A 5 -9.29 -19.61 11.69
C ALA A 5 -9.95 -18.24 11.92
N LEU A 6 -10.53 -17.69 10.87
CA LEU A 6 -11.25 -16.41 10.89
C LEU A 6 -12.71 -16.62 10.50
N SER A 7 -13.62 -16.03 11.26
CA SER A 7 -15.02 -15.93 10.87
C SER A 7 -15.27 -14.73 9.95
N HIS A 8 -16.40 -14.71 9.24
CA HIS A 8 -16.83 -13.53 8.52
C HIS A 8 -16.97 -12.30 9.43
N ALA A 9 -17.39 -12.50 10.68
CA ALA A 9 -17.48 -11.41 11.64
C ALA A 9 -16.11 -10.81 11.96
N ASN A 10 -15.06 -11.63 12.11
CA ASN A 10 -13.68 -11.15 12.32
C ASN A 10 -13.21 -10.30 11.11
N LEU A 11 -13.40 -10.82 9.90
CA LEU A 11 -13.02 -10.12 8.67
C LEU A 11 -13.73 -8.77 8.56
N LEU A 12 -15.05 -8.75 8.70
CA LEU A 12 -15.85 -7.53 8.59
C LEU A 12 -15.52 -6.51 9.68
N ALA A 13 -15.31 -6.96 10.91
CA ALA A 13 -14.93 -6.08 12.02
C ALA A 13 -13.58 -5.39 11.76
N ASN A 14 -12.58 -6.17 11.31
CA ASN A 14 -11.26 -5.62 11.01
C ASN A 14 -11.27 -4.69 9.79
N ILE A 15 -11.92 -5.10 8.69
CA ILE A 15 -12.03 -4.25 7.49
C ILE A 15 -12.71 -2.91 7.84
N ARG A 16 -13.81 -2.92 8.61
CA ARG A 16 -14.47 -1.69 9.07
C ARG A 16 -13.55 -0.82 9.91
N ALA A 17 -12.79 -1.42 10.81
CA ALA A 17 -11.92 -0.68 11.71
C ALA A 17 -10.81 0.07 10.96
N TRP A 18 -10.05 -0.63 10.12
CA TRP A 18 -8.99 0.02 9.37
C TRP A 18 -9.52 0.93 8.25
N SER A 19 -10.65 0.58 7.59
CA SER A 19 -11.27 1.47 6.58
C SER A 19 -11.65 2.83 7.18
N ARG A 20 -12.18 2.85 8.40
CA ARG A 20 -12.47 4.09 9.12
C ARG A 20 -11.18 4.81 9.54
N ALA A 21 -10.20 4.08 10.04
CA ALA A 21 -8.94 4.66 10.51
C ALA A 21 -8.15 5.35 9.40
N ILE A 22 -8.18 4.81 8.17
CA ILE A 22 -7.53 5.42 6.99
C ILE A 22 -8.47 6.28 6.15
N GLU A 23 -9.69 6.50 6.63
CA GLU A 23 -10.70 7.33 5.94
C GLU A 23 -10.94 6.91 4.49
N VAL A 24 -11.29 5.62 4.27
CA VAL A 24 -11.61 5.13 2.92
C VAL A 24 -12.79 5.91 2.35
N ARG A 25 -12.65 6.37 1.10
CA ARG A 25 -13.60 7.24 0.40
C ARG A 25 -14.18 6.51 -0.80
N ALA A 26 -15.36 6.94 -1.26
CA ALA A 26 -16.02 6.33 -2.41
C ALA A 26 -15.23 6.49 -3.73
N GLU A 27 -14.45 7.58 -3.85
CA GLU A 27 -13.60 7.87 -5.00
C GLU A 27 -12.23 7.18 -4.96
N ASP A 28 -11.89 6.46 -3.88
CA ASP A 28 -10.60 5.77 -3.79
C ASP A 28 -10.47 4.66 -4.82
N VAL A 29 -9.27 4.54 -5.38
CA VAL A 29 -8.86 3.47 -6.27
C VAL A 29 -7.69 2.72 -5.63
N CYS A 30 -7.86 1.45 -5.35
CA CYS A 30 -6.80 0.60 -4.82
C CYS A 30 -5.97 0.02 -5.97
N VAL A 31 -4.65 0.13 -5.88
CA VAL A 31 -3.71 -0.52 -6.82
C VAL A 31 -2.87 -1.51 -6.04
N SER A 32 -2.84 -2.78 -6.45
CA SER A 32 -2.13 -3.83 -5.73
C SER A 32 -1.45 -4.82 -6.67
N TRP A 33 -0.22 -5.17 -6.36
CA TRP A 33 0.51 -6.30 -6.92
C TRP A 33 0.71 -7.43 -5.89
N LEU A 34 0.17 -7.25 -4.68
CA LEU A 34 0.32 -8.23 -3.60
C LEU A 34 -0.36 -9.55 -3.96
N PRO A 35 0.29 -10.69 -3.66
CA PRO A 35 -0.28 -12.00 -3.92
C PRO A 35 -1.53 -12.23 -3.05
N LEU A 36 -2.58 -12.81 -3.65
CA LEU A 36 -3.85 -13.10 -2.95
C LEU A 36 -3.77 -14.31 -2.00
N TYR A 37 -2.64 -14.99 -1.92
CA TYR A 37 -2.38 -16.01 -0.90
C TYR A 37 -1.70 -15.44 0.36
N HIS A 38 -1.54 -14.11 0.44
CA HIS A 38 -1.08 -13.37 1.61
C HIS A 38 -2.23 -12.50 2.15
N ASP A 39 -2.37 -12.39 3.48
CA ASP A 39 -3.48 -11.66 4.14
C ASP A 39 -3.57 -10.18 3.71
N MET A 40 -2.44 -9.49 3.56
CA MET A 40 -2.42 -8.10 3.11
C MET A 40 -2.97 -7.95 1.69
N GLY A 41 -2.70 -8.91 0.78
CA GLY A 41 -3.28 -8.93 -0.57
C GLY A 41 -4.74 -9.37 -0.56
N LEU A 42 -5.05 -10.46 0.12
CA LEU A 42 -6.39 -11.04 0.16
C LEU A 42 -7.38 -10.15 0.91
N ILE A 43 -7.06 -9.83 2.16
CA ILE A 43 -7.99 -9.15 3.08
C ILE A 43 -7.82 -7.62 2.95
N GLY A 44 -6.57 -7.14 3.01
CA GLY A 44 -6.27 -5.72 2.98
C GLY A 44 -6.65 -5.05 1.66
N THR A 45 -6.37 -5.70 0.52
CA THR A 45 -6.68 -5.09 -0.78
C THR A 45 -7.95 -5.64 -1.41
N TRP A 46 -8.06 -6.94 -1.68
CA TRP A 46 -9.19 -7.48 -2.43
C TRP A 46 -10.50 -7.41 -1.63
N LEU A 47 -10.57 -8.07 -0.46
CA LEU A 47 -11.81 -8.04 0.34
C LEU A 47 -12.12 -6.63 0.86
N GLY A 48 -11.08 -5.83 1.17
CA GLY A 48 -11.25 -4.43 1.57
C GLY A 48 -11.88 -3.58 0.48
N SER A 49 -11.39 -3.69 -0.77
CA SER A 49 -11.98 -2.98 -1.91
C SER A 49 -13.39 -3.43 -2.20
N LEU A 50 -13.64 -4.75 -2.17
CA LEU A 50 -14.98 -5.31 -2.37
C LEU A 50 -15.98 -4.80 -1.31
N TYR A 51 -15.56 -4.78 -0.03
CA TYR A 51 -16.40 -4.31 1.07
C TYR A 51 -16.75 -2.82 0.95
N ASN A 52 -15.79 -1.98 0.59
CA ASN A 52 -15.98 -0.53 0.47
C ASN A 52 -16.57 -0.11 -0.89
N GLY A 53 -16.68 -1.03 -1.86
CA GLY A 53 -17.16 -0.73 -3.21
C GLY A 53 -16.16 0.06 -4.07
N ASN A 54 -14.88 0.02 -3.72
CA ASN A 54 -13.83 0.75 -4.44
C ASN A 54 -13.29 -0.05 -5.63
N PRO A 55 -12.95 0.60 -6.75
CA PRO A 55 -12.20 -0.02 -7.83
C PRO A 55 -10.87 -0.60 -7.34
N LEU A 56 -10.54 -1.80 -7.83
CA LEU A 56 -9.28 -2.47 -7.54
C LEU A 56 -8.56 -2.81 -8.84
N VAL A 57 -7.35 -2.30 -8.98
CA VAL A 57 -6.41 -2.63 -10.05
C VAL A 57 -5.44 -3.69 -9.53
N LEU A 58 -5.57 -4.91 -10.05
CA LEU A 58 -4.67 -6.02 -9.69
C LEU A 58 -3.58 -6.19 -10.76
N MET A 59 -2.36 -6.32 -10.27
CA MET A 59 -1.17 -6.63 -11.06
C MET A 59 -0.60 -7.98 -10.60
N SER A 60 0.09 -8.68 -11.50
CA SER A 60 0.84 -9.86 -11.10
C SER A 60 2.04 -9.46 -10.20
N PRO A 61 2.32 -10.20 -9.11
CA PRO A 61 3.58 -10.04 -8.39
C PRO A 61 4.82 -10.16 -9.27
N LEU A 62 4.77 -11.02 -10.29
CA LEU A 62 5.87 -11.20 -11.25
C LEU A 62 6.08 -9.96 -12.13
N ASP A 63 5.01 -9.26 -12.51
CA ASP A 63 5.11 -8.00 -13.28
C ASP A 63 5.79 -6.91 -12.45
N PHE A 64 5.49 -6.84 -11.15
CA PHE A 64 6.18 -5.95 -10.23
C PHE A 64 7.67 -6.33 -10.10
N LEU A 65 7.98 -7.61 -9.85
CA LEU A 65 9.37 -8.06 -9.65
C LEU A 65 10.22 -7.89 -10.92
N SER A 66 9.64 -8.10 -12.10
CA SER A 66 10.35 -7.92 -13.37
C SER A 66 10.66 -6.46 -13.68
N ARG A 67 9.77 -5.55 -13.31
CA ARG A 67 9.91 -4.11 -13.51
C ARG A 67 9.16 -3.33 -12.44
N PRO A 68 9.81 -2.98 -11.32
CA PRO A 68 9.15 -2.31 -10.18
C PRO A 68 8.44 -1.00 -10.56
N ALA A 69 8.92 -0.29 -11.58
CA ALA A 69 8.28 0.91 -12.11
C ALA A 69 6.83 0.67 -12.61
N ASN A 70 6.46 -0.58 -12.94
CA ASN A 70 5.09 -0.91 -13.35
C ASN A 70 4.06 -0.58 -12.26
N TRP A 71 4.44 -0.68 -10.98
CA TRP A 71 3.60 -0.28 -9.87
C TRP A 71 3.29 1.23 -9.90
N LEU A 72 4.32 2.06 -10.07
CA LEU A 72 4.15 3.52 -10.18
C LEU A 72 3.32 3.91 -11.41
N ARG A 73 3.57 3.25 -12.54
CA ARG A 73 2.82 3.45 -13.78
C ARG A 73 1.35 3.06 -13.65
N ALA A 74 1.05 1.99 -12.91
CA ALA A 74 -0.33 1.60 -12.63
C ALA A 74 -1.02 2.66 -11.75
N ILE A 75 -0.35 3.15 -10.69
CA ILE A 75 -0.88 4.23 -9.85
C ILE A 75 -1.15 5.48 -10.69
N HIS A 76 -0.20 5.91 -11.52
CA HIS A 76 -0.40 7.05 -12.43
C HIS A 76 -1.58 6.84 -13.38
N ARG A 77 -1.58 5.70 -14.12
CA ARG A 77 -2.56 5.41 -15.17
C ARG A 77 -3.99 5.34 -14.66
N TYR A 78 -4.18 4.71 -13.51
CA TYR A 78 -5.51 4.47 -12.93
C TYR A 78 -5.88 5.49 -11.86
N ARG A 79 -5.07 6.53 -11.69
CA ARG A 79 -5.27 7.53 -10.63
C ARG A 79 -5.39 6.90 -9.26
N GLY A 80 -4.53 5.90 -8.99
CA GLY A 80 -4.53 5.14 -7.75
C GLY A 80 -4.35 6.02 -6.52
N THR A 81 -5.15 5.77 -5.49
CA THR A 81 -5.13 6.55 -4.26
C THR A 81 -4.61 5.75 -3.07
N LEU A 82 -4.83 4.44 -3.09
CA LEU A 82 -4.46 3.50 -2.04
C LEU A 82 -3.58 2.40 -2.61
N SER A 83 -2.49 2.11 -1.93
CA SER A 83 -1.67 0.93 -2.23
C SER A 83 -0.90 0.50 -0.98
N ALA A 84 -0.57 -0.79 -0.90
CA ALA A 84 0.20 -1.34 0.20
C ALA A 84 1.32 -2.23 -0.33
N ALA A 85 2.46 -2.23 0.36
CA ALA A 85 3.58 -3.09 0.01
C ALA A 85 4.51 -3.31 1.20
N PRO A 86 5.31 -4.39 1.24
CA PRO A 86 6.39 -4.56 2.18
C PRO A 86 7.56 -3.62 1.89
N ASN A 87 8.42 -3.45 2.87
CA ASN A 87 9.53 -2.48 2.84
C ASN A 87 10.49 -2.69 1.66
N PHE A 88 10.77 -3.96 1.31
CA PHE A 88 11.65 -4.27 0.18
C PHE A 88 11.13 -3.70 -1.15
N ALA A 89 9.82 -3.56 -1.30
CA ALA A 89 9.23 -3.06 -2.53
C ALA A 89 9.52 -1.56 -2.74
N PHE A 90 9.45 -0.78 -1.69
CA PHE A 90 9.82 0.64 -1.72
C PHE A 90 11.29 0.80 -2.08
N GLU A 91 12.16 -0.06 -1.55
CA GLU A 91 13.57 -0.09 -1.88
C GLU A 91 13.82 -0.48 -3.34
N LEU A 92 13.17 -1.56 -3.82
CA LEU A 92 13.30 -2.00 -5.22
C LEU A 92 12.88 -0.91 -6.21
N VAL A 93 11.77 -0.23 -5.95
CA VAL A 93 11.29 0.86 -6.81
C VAL A 93 12.32 1.98 -6.88
N VAL A 94 12.91 2.40 -5.75
CA VAL A 94 13.94 3.44 -5.75
C VAL A 94 15.20 3.01 -6.51
N ARG A 95 15.60 1.74 -6.38
CA ARG A 95 16.84 1.24 -7.02
C ARG A 95 16.70 0.95 -8.51
N HIS A 96 15.53 0.51 -8.94
CA HIS A 96 15.34 -0.08 -10.28
C HIS A 96 14.39 0.71 -11.18
N THR A 97 13.97 1.92 -10.79
CA THR A 97 13.21 2.81 -11.67
C THR A 97 14.17 3.65 -12.50
N ALA A 98 14.17 3.45 -13.81
CA ALA A 98 14.99 4.23 -14.72
C ALA A 98 14.37 5.61 -14.95
N GLU A 99 15.19 6.60 -15.33
CA GLU A 99 14.72 7.97 -15.65
C GLU A 99 13.62 7.97 -16.73
N ALA A 100 13.76 7.10 -17.73
CA ALA A 100 12.74 6.93 -18.77
C ALA A 100 11.38 6.45 -18.24
N ASP A 101 11.36 5.78 -17.06
CA ASP A 101 10.13 5.34 -16.42
C ASP A 101 9.39 6.48 -15.72
N LEU A 102 10.08 7.57 -15.44
CA LEU A 102 9.59 8.72 -14.70
C LEU A 102 8.99 9.81 -15.61
N ALA A 103 9.21 9.71 -16.93
CA ALA A 103 8.69 10.67 -17.89
C ALA A 103 7.15 10.75 -17.84
N GLY A 104 6.61 11.92 -17.50
CA GLY A 104 5.17 12.15 -17.38
C GLY A 104 4.49 11.49 -16.18
N LEU A 105 5.26 10.90 -15.25
CA LEU A 105 4.71 10.28 -14.05
C LEU A 105 4.03 11.34 -13.16
N ASP A 106 2.81 11.03 -12.68
CA ASP A 106 2.07 11.82 -11.71
C ASP A 106 1.54 10.89 -10.62
N LEU A 107 2.02 11.06 -9.40
CA LEU A 107 1.65 10.31 -8.20
C LEU A 107 0.84 11.16 -7.21
N SER A 108 0.37 12.34 -7.63
CA SER A 108 -0.31 13.30 -6.76
C SER A 108 -1.61 12.75 -6.15
N THR A 109 -2.22 11.75 -6.79
CA THR A 109 -3.43 11.09 -6.27
C THR A 109 -3.13 10.05 -5.18
N TRP A 110 -1.90 9.57 -5.08
CA TRP A 110 -1.53 8.52 -4.14
C TRP A 110 -1.46 9.04 -2.71
N ARG A 111 -2.62 9.03 -2.03
CA ARG A 111 -2.77 9.57 -0.68
C ARG A 111 -2.35 8.63 0.44
N LEU A 112 -2.23 7.32 0.15
CA LEU A 112 -1.88 6.31 1.13
C LEU A 112 -1.02 5.21 0.52
N ALA A 113 0.27 5.24 0.87
CA ALA A 113 1.29 4.26 0.54
C ALA A 113 1.62 3.48 1.81
N ALA A 114 0.83 2.44 2.12
CA ALA A 114 1.01 1.65 3.33
C ALA A 114 2.24 0.74 3.22
N ASN A 115 3.09 0.77 4.25
CA ASN A 115 4.28 -0.07 4.35
C ASN A 115 4.16 -0.99 5.58
N GLY A 116 4.20 -2.30 5.40
CA GLY A 116 4.07 -3.28 6.48
C GLY A 116 4.46 -4.69 6.06
N ALA A 117 4.04 -5.67 6.82
CA ALA A 117 4.32 -7.10 6.65
C ALA A 117 5.77 -7.55 6.90
N GLU A 118 6.70 -6.62 7.09
CA GLU A 118 8.08 -6.86 7.51
C GLU A 118 8.60 -5.65 8.31
N PRO A 119 9.79 -5.71 8.94
CA PRO A 119 10.38 -4.57 9.63
C PRO A 119 10.46 -3.35 8.70
N VAL A 120 9.90 -2.23 9.15
CA VAL A 120 9.88 -0.98 8.41
C VAL A 120 11.20 -0.23 8.64
N ASP A 121 11.87 0.13 7.55
CA ASP A 121 13.08 0.95 7.57
C ASP A 121 12.73 2.41 7.25
N ALA A 122 12.95 3.29 8.23
CA ALA A 122 12.60 4.71 8.11
C ALA A 122 13.43 5.42 7.01
N ASP A 123 14.69 5.04 6.81
CA ASP A 123 15.55 5.63 5.80
C ASP A 123 15.11 5.23 4.38
N THR A 124 14.66 4.00 4.19
CA THR A 124 14.04 3.54 2.94
C THR A 124 12.81 4.38 2.61
N LEU A 125 11.91 4.59 3.57
CA LEU A 125 10.69 5.36 3.34
C LEU A 125 10.98 6.85 3.11
N ALA A 126 11.92 7.44 3.85
CA ALA A 126 12.34 8.82 3.65
C ALA A 126 12.97 9.02 2.25
N ARG A 127 13.79 8.07 1.81
CA ARG A 127 14.38 8.08 0.47
C ARG A 127 13.33 7.94 -0.62
N PHE A 128 12.38 7.02 -0.46
CA PHE A 128 11.26 6.85 -1.38
C PHE A 128 10.44 8.14 -1.51
N ALA A 129 10.03 8.73 -0.40
CA ALA A 129 9.27 9.98 -0.39
C ALA A 129 10.04 11.11 -1.11
N ARG A 130 11.34 11.25 -0.84
CA ARG A 130 12.19 12.28 -1.48
C ARG A 130 12.37 12.06 -2.97
N VAL A 131 12.61 10.83 -3.43
CA VAL A 131 12.80 10.51 -4.85
C VAL A 131 11.54 10.79 -5.66
N PHE A 132 10.36 10.51 -5.10
CA PHE A 132 9.10 10.64 -5.82
C PHE A 132 8.32 11.95 -5.51
N ALA A 133 8.83 12.81 -4.63
CA ALA A 133 8.26 14.14 -4.38
C ALA A 133 8.13 15.00 -5.66
N PRO A 134 9.13 15.05 -6.57
CA PRO A 134 9.00 15.78 -7.83
C PRO A 134 7.86 15.29 -8.74
N TYR A 135 7.40 14.08 -8.52
CA TYR A 135 6.30 13.43 -9.26
C TYR A 135 4.96 13.52 -8.51
N GLY A 136 4.85 14.39 -7.52
CA GLY A 136 3.61 14.68 -6.80
C GLY A 136 3.36 13.83 -5.56
N LEU A 137 4.21 12.86 -5.24
CA LEU A 137 4.05 12.07 -4.00
C LEU A 137 4.24 12.96 -2.78
N GLN A 138 3.23 12.98 -1.91
CA GLN A 138 3.32 13.69 -0.65
C GLN A 138 4.03 12.84 0.41
N ALA A 139 4.96 13.41 1.18
CA ALA A 139 5.67 12.67 2.23
C ALA A 139 4.71 12.09 3.28
N GLY A 140 3.62 12.80 3.57
CA GLY A 140 2.56 12.34 4.48
C GLY A 140 1.76 11.14 3.98
N SER A 141 1.86 10.80 2.68
CA SER A 141 1.20 9.61 2.11
C SER A 141 1.88 8.31 2.50
N VAL A 142 3.19 8.35 2.79
CA VAL A 142 3.96 7.15 3.16
C VAL A 142 3.67 6.79 4.60
N MET A 143 3.05 5.63 4.82
CA MET A 143 2.44 5.27 6.08
C MET A 143 2.93 3.90 6.57
N PRO A 144 3.76 3.83 7.63
CA PRO A 144 4.09 2.57 8.27
C PRO A 144 2.84 1.99 8.94
N VAL A 145 2.56 0.70 8.69
CA VAL A 145 1.44 -0.03 9.27
C VAL A 145 1.91 -1.33 9.88
N TYR A 146 1.15 -1.85 10.83
CA TYR A 146 1.40 -3.15 11.41
C TYR A 146 0.14 -3.99 11.41
N GLY A 147 0.31 -5.28 11.12
CA GLY A 147 -0.76 -6.26 11.15
C GLY A 147 -0.25 -7.69 11.08
N LEU A 148 -1.16 -8.63 11.27
CA LEU A 148 -0.90 -10.07 11.23
C LEU A 148 -2.18 -10.82 10.91
N ALA A 149 -2.05 -12.03 10.39
CA ALA A 149 -3.19 -12.85 9.97
C ALA A 149 -4.16 -13.17 11.14
N GLU A 150 -3.64 -13.31 12.37
CA GLU A 150 -4.43 -13.61 13.57
C GLU A 150 -5.41 -12.49 13.95
N CYS A 151 -5.18 -11.25 13.48
CA CYS A 151 -6.14 -10.15 13.63
C CYS A 151 -6.85 -9.78 12.34
N ALA A 152 -6.91 -10.69 11.40
CA ALA A 152 -7.50 -10.57 10.06
C ALA A 152 -6.74 -9.67 9.08
N VAL A 153 -5.83 -8.84 9.45
CA VAL A 153 -4.77 -8.14 8.73
C VAL A 153 -4.32 -6.86 9.44
N GLY A 154 -5.20 -5.91 9.65
CA GLY A 154 -4.84 -4.59 10.22
C GLY A 154 -4.91 -4.57 11.73
N LEU A 155 -3.81 -4.21 12.40
CA LEU A 155 -3.76 -4.05 13.85
C LEU A 155 -3.47 -2.60 14.26
N CYS A 156 -2.50 -1.98 13.59
CA CYS A 156 -2.11 -0.60 13.88
C CYS A 156 -1.90 0.17 12.59
N VAL A 157 -2.61 1.28 12.46
CA VAL A 157 -2.49 2.22 11.35
C VAL A 157 -2.43 3.65 11.89
N PRO A 158 -1.45 4.46 11.48
CA PRO A 158 -1.40 5.86 11.90
C PRO A 158 -2.48 6.69 11.19
N PRO A 159 -2.79 7.90 11.70
CA PRO A 159 -3.67 8.82 11.00
C PRO A 159 -3.15 9.16 9.60
N PRO A 160 -4.05 9.26 8.58
CA PRO A 160 -3.68 9.69 7.24
C PRO A 160 -2.96 11.04 7.23
N GLY A 161 -1.96 11.19 6.36
CA GLY A 161 -1.20 12.43 6.23
C GLY A 161 -0.13 12.66 7.29
N ARG A 162 -0.03 11.80 8.31
CA ARG A 162 0.99 11.92 9.36
C ARG A 162 2.41 11.67 8.85
N GLY A 163 2.56 10.77 7.89
CA GLY A 163 3.87 10.33 7.42
C GLY A 163 4.63 9.46 8.43
N VAL A 164 5.91 9.30 8.18
CA VAL A 164 6.81 8.53 9.05
C VAL A 164 7.25 9.38 10.23
N VAL A 165 7.09 8.85 11.45
CA VAL A 165 7.61 9.44 12.69
C VAL A 165 8.65 8.51 13.26
N VAL A 166 9.84 9.04 13.55
CA VAL A 166 10.96 8.30 14.15
C VAL A 166 11.15 8.82 15.57
N ASP A 167 10.95 7.96 16.55
CA ASP A 167 11.34 8.20 17.94
C ASP A 167 12.85 8.01 18.07
N ARG A 168 13.54 8.96 18.68
CA ARG A 168 14.98 8.95 18.91
C ARG A 168 15.28 8.93 20.40
#